data_b2aa748ee0550a3250b8c7fb441f68e4
#
_entry.id   b2aa748ee0550a3250b8c7fb441f68e4
#
_cell.length_a   1.000
_cell.length_b   1.000
_cell.length_c   1.000
_cell.angle_alpha   90.00
_cell.angle_beta   90.00
_cell.angle_gamma   90.00
#
_symmetry.space_group_name_H-M   'P 1'
#
loop_
_entity.id
_entity.type
_entity.pdbx_description
1 polymer ?
#
loop_
_entity_poly.entity_id
_entity_poly.type
_entity_poly.pdbx_seq_one_letter_code
_entity_poly.pdbx_strand_id
1 'polypeptide(L)'
;MELSAEGKTPEYMALAGIKFKLSLPQLKDDLQLKEQLLAGIKAGNMAPYYKEVCNDLGWSFDQKLHDAMAKENQERLEKFEEDDSETPVWQ
;
A
#
# COMPACT_ATOMS: atom_id res chain seq x y z
N MET A 1 -10.22 -15.61 -10.68
CA MET A 1 -9.67 -15.56 -10.92
C MET A 1 -8.86 -14.79 -11.60
N GLU A 2 -8.93 -14.62 -12.57
CA GLU A 2 -8.16 -13.94 -13.33
C GLU A 2 -8.04 -12.59 -12.98
N LEU A 3 -8.85 -12.08 -12.38
CA LEU A 3 -8.81 -10.80 -12.03
C LEU A 3 -7.59 -10.49 -11.42
N SER A 4 -7.21 -11.26 -10.52
CA SER A 4 -6.09 -10.92 -9.79
C SER A 4 -4.94 -10.95 -10.70
N ALA A 5 -5.04 -11.58 -11.76
CA ALA A 5 -3.94 -11.64 -12.65
C ALA A 5 -3.52 -10.26 -13.08
N GLU A 6 -4.34 -9.28 -12.89
CA GLU A 6 -3.96 -7.98 -13.27
C GLU A 6 -3.26 -7.26 -12.14
N GLY A 7 -2.82 -7.96 -11.15
CA GLY A 7 -2.11 -7.33 -10.08
C GLY A 7 -2.99 -6.76 -8.99
N LYS A 8 -4.26 -7.04 -9.04
CA LYS A 8 -5.16 -6.50 -8.04
C LYS A 8 -5.35 -7.51 -6.95
N THR A 9 -4.59 -7.37 -5.89
CA THR A 9 -4.68 -8.26 -4.75
C THR A 9 -5.83 -7.82 -3.86
N PRO A 10 -6.24 -8.65 -2.92
CA PRO A 10 -7.27 -8.24 -1.96
C PRO A 10 -6.86 -7.01 -1.18
N GLU A 11 -5.56 -6.87 -0.88
CA GLU A 11 -5.09 -5.70 -0.16
C GLU A 11 -5.26 -4.46 -1.02
N TYR A 12 -4.91 -4.57 -2.30
CA TYR A 12 -5.07 -3.44 -3.19
C TYR A 12 -6.54 -3.05 -3.26
N MET A 13 -7.43 -4.05 -3.36
CA MET A 13 -8.86 -3.76 -3.47
C MET A 13 -9.38 -3.08 -2.20
N ALA A 14 -8.89 -3.50 -1.04
CA ALA A 14 -9.31 -2.89 0.20
C ALA A 14 -8.87 -1.42 0.24
N LEU A 15 -7.64 -1.15 -0.16
CA LEU A 15 -7.14 0.22 -0.16
C LEU A 15 -7.86 1.07 -1.19
N ALA A 16 -8.19 0.48 -2.33
CA ALA A 16 -8.93 1.21 -3.35
C ALA A 16 -10.31 1.58 -2.82
N GLY A 17 -10.91 0.71 -2.02
CA GLY A 17 -12.19 1.02 -1.41
C GLY A 17 -12.12 2.19 -0.45
N ILE A 18 -11.03 2.26 0.36
CA ILE A 18 -10.85 3.37 1.27
C ILE A 18 -10.60 4.65 0.45
N LYS A 19 -9.81 4.55 -0.61
CA LYS A 19 -9.55 5.70 -1.45
C LYS A 19 -10.85 6.23 -2.04
N PHE A 20 -11.73 5.32 -2.46
CA PHE A 20 -13.00 5.73 -3.02
C PHE A 20 -13.82 6.47 -1.98
N LYS A 21 -13.84 5.99 -0.73
CA LYS A 21 -14.59 6.66 0.31
C LYS A 21 -14.03 8.05 0.55
N LEU A 22 -12.72 8.20 0.52
CA LEU A 22 -12.12 9.50 0.74
C LEU A 22 -12.40 10.46 -0.41
N SER A 23 -12.83 9.95 -1.56
CA SER A 23 -13.14 10.82 -2.67
C SER A 23 -14.57 11.37 -2.54
N LEU A 24 -15.34 10.87 -1.59
CA LEU A 24 -16.69 11.36 -1.40
C LEU A 24 -16.67 12.64 -0.58
N PRO A 25 -17.49 13.62 -0.92
CA PRO A 25 -17.45 14.90 -0.22
C PRO A 25 -17.64 14.78 1.28
N GLN A 26 -18.47 13.82 1.71
CA GLN A 26 -18.74 13.69 3.13
C GLN A 26 -17.57 13.13 3.90
N LEU A 27 -16.71 12.36 3.24
CA LEU A 27 -15.63 11.68 3.92
C LEU A 27 -14.24 12.18 3.55
N LYS A 28 -14.16 13.14 2.69
CA LYS A 28 -12.85 13.54 2.20
C LYS A 28 -11.90 14.05 3.27
N ASP A 29 -12.43 14.53 4.38
CA ASP A 29 -11.58 15.04 5.44
C ASP A 29 -11.52 14.09 6.62
N ASP A 30 -11.94 12.86 6.44
CA ASP A 30 -11.96 11.91 7.53
C ASP A 30 -10.53 11.46 7.83
N LEU A 31 -9.98 11.91 8.93
CA LEU A 31 -8.61 11.59 9.28
C LEU A 31 -8.43 10.11 9.57
N GLN A 32 -9.46 9.48 10.10
CA GLN A 32 -9.36 8.08 10.41
C GLN A 32 -9.20 7.27 9.14
N LEU A 33 -9.95 7.59 8.12
CA LEU A 33 -9.84 6.89 6.84
C LEU A 33 -8.47 7.15 6.22
N LYS A 34 -7.96 8.38 6.35
CA LYS A 34 -6.65 8.67 5.80
C LYS A 34 -5.61 7.85 6.49
N GLU A 35 -5.68 7.74 7.80
CA GLU A 35 -4.70 6.97 8.54
C GLU A 35 -4.78 5.50 8.17
N GLN A 36 -5.98 4.98 8.00
CA GLN A 36 -6.15 3.60 7.62
C GLN A 36 -5.57 3.35 6.24
N LEU A 37 -5.79 4.26 5.32
CA LEU A 37 -5.29 4.09 3.97
C LEU A 37 -3.76 4.11 3.96
N LEU A 38 -3.16 5.07 4.67
CA LEU A 38 -1.72 5.17 4.69
C LEU A 38 -1.08 3.99 5.41
N ALA A 39 -1.70 3.53 6.49
CA ALA A 39 -1.18 2.38 7.21
C ALA A 39 -1.24 1.14 6.33
N GLY A 40 -2.31 1.00 5.56
CA GLY A 40 -2.42 -0.14 4.66
C GLY A 40 -1.41 -0.10 3.54
N ILE A 41 -1.12 1.10 3.03
CA ILE A 41 -0.13 1.24 1.99
C ILE A 41 1.23 0.79 2.51
N LYS A 42 1.58 1.20 3.72
CA LYS A 42 2.86 0.83 4.29
C LYS A 42 2.88 -0.67 4.56
N ALA A 43 1.87 -1.18 5.22
CA ALA A 43 1.85 -2.58 5.59
C ALA A 43 1.76 -3.49 4.39
N GLY A 44 1.13 -3.04 3.35
CA GLY A 44 0.92 -3.86 2.17
C GLY A 44 1.99 -3.75 1.11
N ASN A 45 3.07 -3.02 1.40
CA ASN A 45 4.13 -2.91 0.42
C ASN A 45 3.67 -2.17 -0.83
N MET A 46 2.85 -1.18 -0.69
CA MET A 46 2.24 -0.52 -1.84
C MET A 46 2.64 0.94 -1.96
N ALA A 47 3.95 1.20 -1.81
CA ALA A 47 4.43 2.57 -1.91
C ALA A 47 4.01 3.27 -3.21
N PRO A 48 4.05 2.61 -4.37
CA PRO A 48 3.61 3.30 -5.58
C PRO A 48 2.16 3.73 -5.53
N TYR A 49 1.35 2.99 -4.78
CA TYR A 49 -0.06 3.33 -4.65
C TYR A 49 -0.23 4.65 -3.88
N TYR A 50 0.71 4.96 -2.98
CA TYR A 50 0.65 6.21 -2.24
C TYR A 50 0.70 7.39 -3.21
N LYS A 51 1.57 7.31 -4.22
CA LYS A 51 1.68 8.38 -5.17
C LYS A 51 0.39 8.52 -5.98
N GLU A 52 -0.19 7.40 -6.35
CA GLU A 52 -1.42 7.40 -7.09
C GLU A 52 -2.55 8.02 -6.27
N VAL A 53 -2.61 7.67 -4.99
CA VAL A 53 -3.63 8.19 -4.11
C VAL A 53 -3.50 9.70 -3.96
N CYS A 54 -2.29 10.19 -3.74
CA CYS A 54 -2.07 11.62 -3.59
C CYS A 54 -2.52 12.35 -4.85
N ASN A 55 -2.21 11.78 -5.99
CA ASN A 55 -2.58 12.40 -7.23
C ASN A 55 -4.09 12.42 -7.42
N ASP A 56 -4.75 11.31 -7.16
CA ASP A 56 -6.18 11.20 -7.38
C ASP A 56 -7.00 12.00 -6.37
N LEU A 57 -6.54 12.09 -5.13
CA LEU A 57 -7.29 12.79 -4.10
C LEU A 57 -6.82 14.23 -3.90
N GLY A 58 -5.83 14.65 -4.66
CA GLY A 58 -5.38 16.02 -4.55
C GLY A 58 -4.55 16.30 -3.30
N TRP A 59 -3.96 15.27 -2.71
CA TRP A 59 -3.14 15.47 -1.53
C TRP A 59 -1.75 15.91 -1.94
N SER A 60 -1.04 16.56 -1.02
CA SER A 60 0.34 16.92 -1.27
C SER A 60 1.16 15.66 -1.16
N PHE A 61 1.92 15.37 -2.17
CA PHE A 61 2.76 14.19 -2.18
C PHE A 61 3.98 14.45 -1.31
N ASP A 62 4.26 13.55 -0.39
CA ASP A 62 5.40 13.70 0.50
C ASP A 62 6.49 12.75 0.03
N GLN A 63 7.50 13.28 -0.63
CA GLN A 63 8.56 12.46 -1.17
C GLN A 63 9.33 11.72 -0.08
N LYS A 64 9.54 12.37 1.04
CA LYS A 64 10.28 11.73 2.12
C LYS A 64 9.52 10.54 2.66
N LEU A 65 8.24 10.68 2.84
CA LEU A 65 7.43 9.58 3.33
C LEU A 65 7.39 8.46 2.30
N HIS A 66 7.27 8.82 1.04
CA HIS A 66 7.23 7.82 -0.02
C HIS A 66 8.56 7.04 -0.05
N ASP A 67 9.68 7.73 0.06
CA ASP A 67 10.97 7.08 0.04
C ASP A 67 11.14 6.18 1.25
N ALA A 68 10.65 6.62 2.40
CA ALA A 68 10.76 5.81 3.61
C ALA A 68 9.93 4.53 3.46
N MET A 69 8.75 4.63 2.89
CA MET A 69 7.91 3.47 2.68
C MET A 69 8.56 2.51 1.68
N ALA A 70 9.11 3.06 0.62
CA ALA A 70 9.73 2.22 -0.39
C ALA A 70 10.94 1.49 0.18
N LYS A 71 11.73 2.18 1.01
CA LYS A 71 12.90 1.57 1.60
C LYS A 71 12.48 0.49 2.58
N GLU A 72 11.49 0.77 3.39
CA GLU A 72 11.02 -0.19 4.36
C GLU A 72 10.50 -1.43 3.65
N ASN A 73 9.78 -1.24 2.57
CA ASN A 73 9.23 -2.34 1.82
C ASN A 73 10.34 -3.18 1.19
N GLN A 74 11.37 -2.53 0.70
CA GLN A 74 12.46 -3.24 0.09
C GLN A 74 13.19 -4.08 1.12
N GLU A 75 13.41 -3.54 2.30
CA GLU A 75 14.08 -4.27 3.36
C GLU A 75 13.25 -5.47 3.76
N ARG A 76 11.94 -5.30 3.79
CA ARG A 76 11.07 -6.39 4.15
C ARG A 76 11.14 -7.51 3.11
N LEU A 77 11.20 -7.16 1.85
CA LEU A 77 11.30 -8.17 0.82
C LEU A 77 12.62 -8.91 0.87
N GLU A 78 13.70 -8.20 1.12
CA GLU A 78 14.99 -8.84 1.22
C GLU A 78 15.02 -9.80 2.39
N LYS A 79 14.44 -9.40 3.50
CA LYS A 79 14.42 -10.26 4.65
C LYS A 79 13.57 -11.48 4.38
N PHE A 80 12.48 -11.30 3.68
CA PHE A 80 11.60 -12.40 3.36
C PHE A 80 12.33 -13.40 2.45
N GLU A 81 13.11 -12.92 1.53
CA GLU A 81 13.83 -13.80 0.65
C GLU A 81 14.89 -14.57 1.40
N GLU A 82 15.54 -13.96 2.36
CA GLU A 82 16.53 -14.65 3.12
C GLU A 82 15.89 -15.76 3.93
N ASP A 83 14.77 -15.49 4.54
CA ASP A 83 14.09 -16.49 5.31
C ASP A 83 13.72 -17.63 4.40
N ASP A 84 13.26 -17.33 3.24
CA ASP A 84 12.85 -18.34 2.32
C ASP A 84 14.00 -19.23 1.95
N SER A 85 15.15 -18.66 1.74
CA SER A 85 16.25 -19.47 1.34
C SER A 85 16.77 -20.30 2.50
N GLU A 86 16.51 -19.90 3.70
CA GLU A 86 16.98 -20.64 4.81
C GLU A 86 16.09 -21.76 5.19
N THR A 87 14.92 -21.77 4.79
CA THR A 87 14.07 -22.80 5.21
C THR A 87 13.83 -23.77 4.20
N PRO A 88 14.66 -24.44 3.78
CA PRO A 88 14.42 -25.38 2.71
C PRO A 88 14.06 -26.60 3.40
N VAL A 89 14.04 -26.53 4.51
CA VAL A 89 13.73 -27.47 5.22
C VAL A 89 12.72 -28.30 4.97
N TRP A 90 11.71 -27.97 4.90
CA TRP A 90 10.69 -28.85 4.81
C TRP A 90 10.90 -29.70 3.63
N GLN A 91 11.89 -29.53 3.00
CA GLN A 91 12.11 -30.34 1.93
C GLN A 91 12.48 -31.56 2.32
#